data_593dd01e4f5f5f242cb76a8dda6269e6
#
_entry.id   593dd01e4f5f5f242cb76a8dda6269e6
#
_cell.length_a   1.000
_cell.length_b   1.000
_cell.length_c   1.000
_cell.angle_alpha   90.00
_cell.angle_beta   90.00
_cell.angle_gamma   90.00
#
_symmetry.space_group_name_H-M   'P 1'
#
loop_
_entity.id
_entity.type
_entity.pdbx_description
1 polymer ?
#
loop_
_entity_poly.entity_id
_entity_poly.type
_entity_poly.pdbx_seq_one_letter_code
_entity_poly.pdbx_strand_id
1 'polypeptide(L)'
;MANDYFFTSESVSEGHPDKVADQISDSILDAILAQDPTARVAAETLCNTGLVVLAGEITTNANVDYIQVARNTLREIGYDNTAYGIDYKGCAVLVAYDKQSPDIAQGVDNAHDDGLDQGAGDQGLMFGYACDETAELMPLPIHLSHRLVERQSQLRRDGRLNWLGPDAKSQVTIRYVDGKPDSIDTVVLSTQHHEEIGLEKLREAVIEEIIKPVLPKHLIKGAINFLVNPTGRFVIGGPQGDCGLTGRKIIVDTYGGAAPHGGGAFSGKDPSKVDRSAAYAGRYVAKNIVAAGLASKCLIQISYAIGVAKPTSVMVSTFGTGKISDERIAQLVSEHFDLRPKGIVKMLNLLRPIYRKTAAYGHFGREEPEFTWEQTDKAPVLRAAAGL
;
A
#
# COMPACT_ATOMS: atom_id res chain seq x y z
N MET A 1 22.16 18.60 18.51
CA MET A 1 21.97 17.17 18.81
C MET A 1 22.40 16.42 17.56
N ALA A 2 23.24 15.39 17.69
CA ALA A 2 23.63 14.59 16.54
C ALA A 2 22.37 13.97 15.92
N ASN A 3 22.12 14.26 14.65
CA ASN A 3 20.97 13.71 13.90
C ASN A 3 21.31 12.33 13.32
N ASP A 4 22.15 11.56 14.03
CA ASP A 4 22.53 10.21 13.63
C ASP A 4 21.60 9.21 14.31
N TYR A 5 20.92 8.39 13.50
CA TYR A 5 20.00 7.37 13.99
C TYR A 5 19.88 6.23 12.99
N PHE A 6 19.35 5.11 13.46
CA PHE A 6 18.92 4.00 12.61
C PHE A 6 17.41 4.05 12.42
N PHE A 7 16.96 3.81 11.21
CA PHE A 7 15.53 3.67 10.91
C PHE A 7 15.27 2.41 10.10
N THR A 8 14.22 1.70 10.47
CA THR A 8 13.90 0.39 9.93
C THR A 8 12.47 0.37 9.40
N SER A 9 12.28 -0.20 8.22
CA SER A 9 10.95 -0.54 7.70
C SER A 9 10.93 -2.00 7.27
N GLU A 10 9.74 -2.57 7.22
CA GLU A 10 9.50 -3.94 6.76
C GLU A 10 8.48 -3.97 5.62
N SER A 11 8.52 -5.04 4.86
CA SER A 11 7.51 -5.37 3.86
C SER A 11 7.26 -6.87 3.80
N VAL A 12 6.18 -7.27 3.15
CA VAL A 12 5.81 -8.66 2.96
C VAL A 12 5.45 -8.94 1.51
N SER A 13 5.64 -10.19 1.07
CA SER A 13 5.34 -10.60 -0.30
C SER A 13 3.84 -10.74 -0.57
N GLU A 14 3.50 -10.92 -1.83
CA GLU A 14 2.13 -11.18 -2.27
C GLU A 14 1.51 -12.45 -1.66
N GLY A 15 2.35 -13.41 -1.26
CA GLY A 15 1.91 -14.67 -0.63
C GLY A 15 1.81 -14.61 0.89
N HIS A 16 2.16 -13.49 1.53
CA HIS A 16 1.90 -13.32 2.96
C HIS A 16 0.38 -13.37 3.25
N PRO A 17 -0.09 -14.07 4.30
CA PRO A 17 -1.52 -14.28 4.54
C PRO A 17 -2.35 -12.99 4.51
N ASP A 18 -1.92 -11.92 5.16
CA ASP A 18 -2.65 -10.65 5.14
C ASP A 18 -2.69 -10.04 3.72
N LYS A 19 -1.62 -10.19 2.93
CA LYS A 19 -1.62 -9.69 1.55
C LYS A 19 -2.40 -10.59 0.59
N VAL A 20 -2.53 -11.86 0.88
CA VAL A 20 -3.49 -12.74 0.18
C VAL A 20 -4.91 -12.23 0.41
N ALA A 21 -5.28 -11.91 1.65
CA ALA A 21 -6.58 -11.35 1.99
C ALA A 21 -6.83 -10.00 1.29
N ASP A 22 -5.87 -9.08 1.35
CA ASP A 22 -5.94 -7.77 0.67
C ASP A 22 -6.14 -7.94 -0.84
N GLN A 23 -5.39 -8.83 -1.47
CA GLN A 23 -5.49 -9.08 -2.90
C GLN A 23 -6.82 -9.69 -3.31
N ILE A 24 -7.40 -10.58 -2.51
CA ILE A 24 -8.73 -11.14 -2.77
C ILE A 24 -9.78 -10.04 -2.66
N SER A 25 -9.76 -9.22 -1.61
CA SER A 25 -10.68 -8.11 -1.40
C SER A 25 -10.63 -7.10 -2.54
N ASP A 26 -9.44 -6.72 -3.00
CA ASP A 26 -9.27 -5.79 -4.13
C ASP A 26 -9.59 -6.43 -5.49
N SER A 27 -9.41 -7.74 -5.65
CA SER A 27 -9.86 -8.45 -6.86
C SER A 27 -11.39 -8.47 -6.98
N ILE A 28 -12.08 -8.62 -5.86
CA ILE A 28 -13.54 -8.52 -5.80
C ILE A 28 -14.00 -7.10 -6.14
N LEU A 29 -13.36 -6.09 -5.55
CA LEU A 29 -13.62 -4.69 -5.88
C LEU A 29 -13.44 -4.42 -7.38
N ASP A 30 -12.34 -4.83 -7.97
CA ASP A 30 -12.06 -4.63 -9.40
C ASP A 30 -13.09 -5.33 -10.30
N ALA A 31 -13.49 -6.58 -9.95
CA ALA A 31 -14.50 -7.33 -10.69
C ALA A 31 -15.88 -6.64 -10.67
N ILE A 32 -16.21 -5.97 -9.56
CA ILE A 32 -17.43 -5.18 -9.42
C ILE A 32 -17.33 -3.88 -10.23
N LEU A 33 -16.26 -3.10 -10.03
CA LEU A 33 -16.08 -1.80 -10.69
C LEU A 33 -16.00 -1.91 -12.21
N ALA A 34 -15.53 -3.03 -12.73
CA ALA A 34 -15.52 -3.31 -14.17
C ALA A 34 -16.94 -3.35 -14.80
N GLN A 35 -17.98 -3.65 -14.00
CA GLN A 35 -19.37 -3.75 -14.44
C GLN A 35 -20.23 -2.60 -13.89
N ASP A 36 -19.92 -2.11 -12.69
CA ASP A 36 -20.66 -1.06 -11.97
C ASP A 36 -19.66 -0.10 -11.29
N PRO A 37 -19.19 0.95 -11.98
CA PRO A 37 -18.22 1.90 -11.45
C PRO A 37 -18.75 2.69 -10.24
N THR A 38 -20.05 2.71 -10.02
CA THR A 38 -20.70 3.45 -8.92
C THR A 38 -21.04 2.58 -7.72
N ALA A 39 -20.68 1.30 -7.75
CA ALA A 39 -20.92 0.36 -6.66
C ALA A 39 -20.33 0.85 -5.33
N ARG A 40 -20.99 0.47 -4.23
CA ARG A 40 -20.52 0.65 -2.87
C ARG A 40 -19.99 -0.68 -2.37
N VAL A 41 -18.70 -0.72 -2.06
CA VAL A 41 -17.99 -1.95 -1.72
C VAL A 41 -17.14 -1.74 -0.48
N ALA A 42 -17.33 -2.61 0.50
CA ALA A 42 -16.47 -2.83 1.65
C ALA A 42 -16.28 -4.34 1.79
N ALA A 43 -15.33 -4.89 1.03
CA ALA A 43 -15.07 -6.33 0.97
C ALA A 43 -13.93 -6.70 1.90
N GLU A 44 -14.21 -7.51 2.91
CA GLU A 44 -13.26 -8.06 3.86
C GLU A 44 -13.02 -9.53 3.57
N THR A 45 -11.79 -9.98 3.79
CA THR A 45 -11.38 -11.36 3.57
C THR A 45 -10.61 -11.88 4.77
N LEU A 46 -10.91 -13.11 5.18
CA LEU A 46 -10.09 -13.91 6.09
C LEU A 46 -9.57 -15.13 5.34
N CYS A 47 -8.26 -15.39 5.47
CA CYS A 47 -7.61 -16.57 4.92
C CYS A 47 -6.98 -17.41 6.03
N ASN A 48 -7.22 -18.72 6.04
CA ASN A 48 -6.57 -19.66 6.93
C ASN A 48 -6.35 -20.99 6.21
N THR A 49 -5.83 -22.02 6.89
CA THR A 49 -5.61 -23.35 6.31
C THR A 49 -6.87 -23.86 5.63
N GLY A 50 -6.79 -24.07 4.31
CA GLY A 50 -7.89 -24.60 3.49
C GLY A 50 -9.16 -23.77 3.43
N LEU A 51 -9.17 -22.52 3.91
CA LEU A 51 -10.38 -21.70 4.07
C LEU A 51 -10.16 -20.26 3.64
N VAL A 52 -11.14 -19.71 2.90
CA VAL A 52 -11.32 -18.28 2.65
C VAL A 52 -12.74 -17.91 3.09
N VAL A 53 -12.87 -16.84 3.87
CA VAL A 53 -14.15 -16.23 4.23
C VAL A 53 -14.20 -14.84 3.64
N LEU A 54 -15.25 -14.56 2.88
CA LEU A 54 -15.56 -13.28 2.26
C LEU A 54 -16.74 -12.68 3.01
N ALA A 55 -16.56 -11.51 3.60
CA ALA A 55 -17.59 -10.83 4.38
C ALA A 55 -17.56 -9.33 4.12
N GLY A 56 -18.56 -8.59 4.61
CA GLY A 56 -18.64 -7.14 4.46
C GLY A 56 -19.92 -6.70 3.76
N GLU A 57 -19.93 -5.49 3.23
CA GLU A 57 -21.12 -4.88 2.63
C GLU A 57 -20.87 -4.51 1.17
N ILE A 58 -21.78 -4.97 0.30
CA ILE A 58 -21.74 -4.70 -1.14
C ILE A 58 -23.13 -4.28 -1.64
N THR A 59 -23.19 -3.10 -2.24
CA THR A 59 -24.37 -2.63 -2.97
C THR A 59 -23.98 -2.37 -4.41
N THR A 60 -24.43 -3.22 -5.32
CA THR A 60 -24.07 -3.18 -6.75
C THR A 60 -25.12 -3.80 -7.64
N ASN A 61 -25.11 -3.41 -8.93
CA ASN A 61 -25.85 -4.07 -10.01
C ASN A 61 -24.96 -5.09 -10.76
N ALA A 62 -23.68 -5.21 -10.41
CA ALA A 62 -22.77 -6.17 -11.02
C ALA A 62 -23.15 -7.62 -10.64
N ASN A 63 -22.91 -8.55 -11.56
CA ASN A 63 -23.03 -9.97 -11.30
C ASN A 63 -21.64 -10.61 -11.28
N VAL A 64 -21.13 -10.90 -10.10
CA VAL A 64 -19.75 -11.38 -9.87
C VAL A 64 -19.77 -12.74 -9.18
N ASP A 65 -19.04 -13.69 -9.74
CA ASP A 65 -18.74 -14.96 -9.06
C ASP A 65 -17.58 -14.75 -8.07
N TYR A 66 -17.91 -14.35 -6.85
CA TYR A 66 -16.94 -14.06 -5.78
C TYR A 66 -16.03 -15.26 -5.47
N ILE A 67 -16.58 -16.49 -5.52
CA ILE A 67 -15.83 -17.70 -5.27
C ILE A 67 -14.75 -17.87 -6.35
N GLN A 68 -15.12 -17.70 -7.60
CA GLN A 68 -14.16 -17.82 -8.70
C GLN A 68 -13.10 -16.73 -8.69
N VAL A 69 -13.46 -15.48 -8.32
CA VAL A 69 -12.50 -14.38 -8.14
C VAL A 69 -11.48 -14.73 -7.06
N ALA A 70 -11.91 -15.21 -5.90
CA ALA A 70 -11.00 -15.61 -4.82
C ALA A 70 -10.07 -16.75 -5.26
N ARG A 71 -10.58 -17.78 -5.94
CA ARG A 71 -9.78 -18.89 -6.47
C ARG A 71 -8.76 -18.44 -7.51
N ASN A 72 -9.16 -17.58 -8.44
CA ASN A 72 -8.24 -17.03 -9.44
C ASN A 72 -7.10 -16.24 -8.77
N THR A 73 -7.42 -15.44 -7.76
CA THR A 73 -6.43 -14.69 -6.99
C THR A 73 -5.42 -15.60 -6.30
N LEU A 74 -5.89 -16.66 -5.62
CA LEU A 74 -5.00 -17.66 -5.01
C LEU A 74 -4.08 -18.33 -6.04
N ARG A 75 -4.63 -18.71 -7.21
CA ARG A 75 -3.85 -19.30 -8.30
C ARG A 75 -2.76 -18.36 -8.80
N GLU A 76 -3.09 -17.08 -9.02
CA GLU A 76 -2.16 -16.07 -9.52
C GLU A 76 -1.05 -15.74 -8.54
N ILE A 77 -1.33 -15.80 -7.24
CA ILE A 77 -0.31 -15.67 -6.19
C ILE A 77 0.64 -16.88 -6.18
N GLY A 78 0.15 -18.06 -6.57
CA GLY A 78 0.92 -19.30 -6.59
C GLY A 78 0.53 -20.30 -5.50
N TYR A 79 -0.66 -20.19 -4.92
CA TYR A 79 -1.25 -21.20 -4.06
C TYR A 79 -1.98 -22.23 -4.94
N ASP A 80 -1.21 -23.02 -5.64
CA ASP A 80 -1.63 -24.02 -6.64
C ASP A 80 -1.35 -25.46 -6.25
N ASN A 81 -0.77 -25.67 -5.07
CA ASN A 81 -0.38 -26.96 -4.54
C ASN A 81 -0.93 -27.16 -3.11
N THR A 82 -1.52 -28.32 -2.85
CA THR A 82 -2.05 -28.71 -1.54
C THR A 82 -0.99 -28.73 -0.42
N ALA A 83 0.29 -28.86 -0.78
CA ALA A 83 1.39 -28.81 0.19
C ALA A 83 1.51 -27.45 0.90
N TYR A 84 0.93 -26.39 0.35
CA TYR A 84 0.86 -25.08 1.00
C TYR A 84 -0.27 -24.96 2.04
N GLY A 85 -1.03 -26.05 2.28
CA GLY A 85 -2.17 -26.06 3.21
C GLY A 85 -3.38 -25.25 2.76
N ILE A 86 -3.28 -24.54 1.65
CA ILE A 86 -4.35 -23.88 0.91
C ILE A 86 -4.02 -23.93 -0.58
N ASP A 87 -4.98 -24.31 -1.40
CA ASP A 87 -4.85 -24.29 -2.86
C ASP A 87 -6.15 -23.79 -3.51
N TYR A 88 -6.03 -23.20 -4.69
CA TYR A 88 -7.15 -22.56 -5.37
C TYR A 88 -8.25 -23.53 -5.80
N LYS A 89 -7.96 -24.84 -5.95
CA LYS A 89 -8.93 -25.87 -6.37
C LYS A 89 -9.74 -26.39 -5.20
N GLY A 90 -9.06 -26.71 -4.09
CA GLY A 90 -9.62 -27.47 -2.99
C GLY A 90 -10.06 -26.66 -1.78
N CYS A 91 -9.63 -25.40 -1.63
CA CYS A 91 -9.99 -24.59 -0.46
C CYS A 91 -11.51 -24.34 -0.38
N ALA A 92 -12.05 -24.30 0.84
CA ALA A 92 -13.39 -23.80 1.07
C ALA A 92 -13.44 -22.27 0.87
N VAL A 93 -14.50 -21.79 0.23
CA VAL A 93 -14.78 -20.34 0.12
C VAL A 93 -16.19 -20.08 0.63
N LEU A 94 -16.31 -19.36 1.73
CA LEU A 94 -17.57 -18.94 2.32
C LEU A 94 -17.85 -17.49 1.96
N VAL A 95 -19.09 -17.19 1.57
CA VAL A 95 -19.52 -15.84 1.18
C VAL A 95 -20.63 -15.37 2.11
N ALA A 96 -20.40 -14.22 2.77
CA ALA A 96 -21.30 -13.59 3.72
C ALA A 96 -21.33 -12.07 3.52
N TYR A 97 -21.70 -11.64 2.29
CA TYR A 97 -21.88 -10.22 2.01
C TYR A 97 -23.31 -9.76 2.26
N ASP A 98 -23.44 -8.66 2.99
CA ASP A 98 -24.68 -7.95 3.23
C ASP A 98 -24.81 -6.72 2.31
N LYS A 99 -25.94 -6.04 2.31
CA LYS A 99 -26.12 -4.73 1.67
C LYS A 99 -25.67 -3.63 2.62
N GLN A 100 -25.13 -2.53 2.10
CA GLN A 100 -24.79 -1.35 2.90
C GLN A 100 -26.03 -0.83 3.66
N SER A 101 -25.81 -0.39 4.91
CA SER A 101 -26.85 0.23 5.74
C SER A 101 -27.43 1.46 5.03
N PRO A 102 -28.79 1.59 4.96
CA PRO A 102 -29.45 2.78 4.43
C PRO A 102 -29.06 4.07 5.18
N ASP A 103 -28.78 3.97 6.48
CA ASP A 103 -28.41 5.13 7.30
C ASP A 103 -27.05 5.71 6.90
N ILE A 104 -26.11 4.83 6.53
CA ILE A 104 -24.78 5.25 6.00
C ILE A 104 -24.95 5.82 4.58
N ALA A 105 -25.73 5.17 3.73
CA ALA A 105 -25.94 5.59 2.34
C ALA A 105 -26.50 7.03 2.26
N GLN A 106 -27.41 7.39 3.17
CA GLN A 106 -28.01 8.73 3.21
C GLN A 106 -26.97 9.85 3.36
N GLY A 107 -25.95 9.66 4.20
CA GLY A 107 -24.88 10.65 4.41
C GLY A 107 -23.87 10.72 3.28
N VAL A 108 -23.69 9.63 2.52
CA VAL A 108 -22.77 9.57 1.38
C VAL A 108 -23.39 10.20 0.13
N ASP A 109 -24.66 9.91 -0.14
CA ASP A 109 -25.31 10.32 -1.39
C ASP A 109 -25.69 11.82 -1.39
N ASN A 110 -25.92 12.43 -0.22
CA ASN A 110 -26.29 13.83 -0.07
C ASN A 110 -25.47 14.50 1.04
N ALA A 111 -24.52 15.35 0.68
CA ALA A 111 -23.80 16.16 1.67
C ALA A 111 -24.72 17.15 2.36
N HIS A 112 -24.48 17.39 3.66
CA HIS A 112 -25.23 18.34 4.47
C HIS A 112 -24.70 19.78 4.39
N ASP A 113 -23.61 20.02 3.62
CA ASP A 113 -22.94 21.31 3.47
C ASP A 113 -23.15 21.91 2.06
N ASP A 114 -23.72 23.11 2.00
CA ASP A 114 -23.80 24.02 0.85
C ASP A 114 -24.19 23.39 -0.51
N GLY A 115 -25.00 22.34 -0.54
CA GLY A 115 -25.50 21.70 -1.76
C GLY A 115 -24.45 20.93 -2.56
N LEU A 116 -23.37 20.51 -1.93
CA LEU A 116 -22.38 19.61 -2.53
C LEU A 116 -22.94 18.19 -2.65
N ASP A 117 -22.68 17.53 -3.78
CA ASP A 117 -23.36 16.29 -4.20
C ASP A 117 -23.01 15.03 -3.37
N GLN A 118 -21.89 15.00 -2.64
CA GLN A 118 -21.42 13.81 -1.95
C GLN A 118 -20.67 14.17 -0.67
N GLY A 119 -21.14 13.68 0.46
CA GLY A 119 -20.46 13.76 1.75
C GLY A 119 -19.42 12.65 1.92
N ALA A 120 -18.54 12.82 2.92
CA ALA A 120 -17.66 11.73 3.36
C ALA A 120 -18.48 10.59 3.94
N GLY A 121 -18.11 9.35 3.60
CA GLY A 121 -18.81 8.15 4.05
C GLY A 121 -18.54 7.79 5.52
N ASP A 122 -17.54 8.42 6.13
CA ASP A 122 -17.17 8.24 7.53
C ASP A 122 -16.42 9.49 8.03
N GLN A 123 -16.31 9.61 9.35
CA GLN A 123 -15.31 10.47 9.97
C GLN A 123 -13.92 9.82 9.87
N GLY A 124 -12.87 10.61 9.87
CA GLY A 124 -11.51 10.07 9.88
C GLY A 124 -10.44 11.10 9.59
N LEU A 125 -9.20 10.67 9.73
CA LEU A 125 -8.03 11.44 9.35
C LEU A 125 -7.10 10.57 8.51
N MET A 126 -6.55 11.14 7.45
CA MET A 126 -5.68 10.47 6.49
C MET A 126 -4.40 11.26 6.32
N PHE A 127 -3.31 10.56 6.08
CA PHE A 127 -2.00 11.17 5.88
C PHE A 127 -1.47 10.90 4.48
N GLY A 128 -0.83 11.91 3.91
CA GLY A 128 0.03 11.79 2.75
C GLY A 128 1.45 12.21 3.09
N TYR A 129 2.44 11.55 2.49
CA TYR A 129 3.84 11.86 2.73
C TYR A 129 4.66 11.72 1.45
N ALA A 130 5.71 12.51 1.33
CA ALA A 130 6.76 12.38 0.34
C ALA A 130 8.09 12.92 0.90
N CYS A 131 9.19 12.36 0.43
CA CYS A 131 10.54 12.85 0.73
C CYS A 131 11.48 12.58 -0.46
N ASP A 132 12.60 13.31 -0.51
CA ASP A 132 13.58 13.25 -1.59
C ASP A 132 14.63 12.14 -1.43
N GLU A 133 14.30 11.07 -0.70
CA GLU A 133 15.25 9.98 -0.41
C GLU A 133 15.38 8.98 -1.58
N THR A 134 14.37 8.87 -2.43
CA THR A 134 14.35 8.01 -3.64
C THR A 134 13.78 8.76 -4.83
N ALA A 135 13.97 8.23 -6.04
CA ALA A 135 13.43 8.83 -7.27
C ALA A 135 11.89 8.90 -7.24
N GLU A 136 11.25 7.92 -6.63
CA GLU A 136 9.80 7.84 -6.45
C GLU A 136 9.29 8.76 -5.34
N LEU A 137 10.18 9.50 -4.67
CA LEU A 137 9.89 10.37 -3.53
C LEU A 137 9.27 9.61 -2.35
N MET A 138 9.84 8.46 -2.04
CA MET A 138 9.49 7.59 -0.92
C MET A 138 10.61 7.50 0.11
N PRO A 139 10.28 7.18 1.38
CA PRO A 139 11.29 6.81 2.38
C PRO A 139 12.08 5.58 1.94
N LEU A 140 13.40 5.65 2.00
CA LEU A 140 14.29 4.63 1.49
C LEU A 140 14.10 3.24 2.13
N PRO A 141 13.92 3.09 3.47
CA PRO A 141 13.78 1.78 4.09
C PRO A 141 12.57 0.98 3.59
N ILE A 142 11.39 1.61 3.50
CA ILE A 142 10.19 0.92 2.99
C ILE A 142 10.30 0.65 1.49
N HIS A 143 10.87 1.58 0.72
CA HIS A 143 11.09 1.38 -0.71
C HIS A 143 11.95 0.14 -0.97
N LEU A 144 13.10 0.01 -0.29
CA LEU A 144 13.96 -1.16 -0.44
C LEU A 144 13.29 -2.44 0.06
N SER A 145 12.54 -2.37 1.16
CA SER A 145 11.82 -3.53 1.69
C SER A 145 10.80 -4.06 0.68
N HIS A 146 10.06 -3.19 -0.01
CA HIS A 146 9.16 -3.59 -1.09
C HIS A 146 9.91 -4.24 -2.26
N ARG A 147 11.00 -3.63 -2.71
CA ARG A 147 11.80 -4.17 -3.85
C ARG A 147 12.35 -5.56 -3.56
N LEU A 148 12.73 -5.86 -2.31
CA LEU A 148 13.23 -7.17 -1.90
C LEU A 148 12.18 -8.27 -2.06
N VAL A 149 10.98 -8.08 -1.54
CA VAL A 149 9.91 -9.08 -1.62
C VAL A 149 9.29 -9.16 -3.02
N GLU A 150 9.27 -8.07 -3.77
CA GLU A 150 8.89 -8.08 -5.18
C GLU A 150 9.87 -8.91 -6.02
N ARG A 151 11.19 -8.72 -5.80
CA ARG A 151 12.23 -9.51 -6.45
C ARG A 151 12.14 -10.99 -6.10
N GLN A 152 11.87 -11.32 -4.84
CA GLN A 152 11.63 -12.70 -4.40
C GLN A 152 10.50 -13.33 -5.21
N SER A 153 9.36 -12.64 -5.31
CA SER A 153 8.20 -13.12 -6.07
C SER A 153 8.49 -13.25 -7.56
N GLN A 154 9.25 -12.31 -8.13
CA GLN A 154 9.67 -12.38 -9.53
C GLN A 154 10.51 -13.64 -9.82
N LEU A 155 11.56 -13.91 -9.01
CA LEU A 155 12.44 -15.06 -9.21
C LEU A 155 11.73 -16.39 -8.96
N ARG A 156 10.71 -16.41 -8.11
CA ARG A 156 9.83 -17.56 -7.94
C ARG A 156 8.97 -17.79 -9.20
N ARG A 157 8.32 -16.74 -9.71
CA ARG A 157 7.40 -16.83 -10.86
C ARG A 157 8.10 -17.17 -12.16
N ASP A 158 9.31 -16.66 -12.39
CA ASP A 158 10.10 -16.93 -13.60
C ASP A 158 10.85 -18.30 -13.52
N GLY A 159 10.76 -19.01 -12.38
CA GLY A 159 11.34 -20.32 -12.17
C GLY A 159 12.85 -20.35 -11.95
N ARG A 160 13.51 -19.18 -11.83
CA ARG A 160 14.97 -19.10 -11.56
C ARG A 160 15.32 -19.66 -10.19
N LEU A 161 14.48 -19.41 -9.20
CA LEU A 161 14.57 -19.99 -7.87
C LEU A 161 13.27 -20.76 -7.58
N ASN A 162 13.08 -21.89 -8.27
CA ASN A 162 11.86 -22.68 -8.27
C ASN A 162 11.52 -23.37 -6.94
N TRP A 163 12.43 -23.32 -5.97
CA TRP A 163 12.25 -23.80 -4.62
C TRP A 163 11.68 -22.73 -3.66
N LEU A 164 11.51 -21.48 -4.11
CA LEU A 164 10.85 -20.43 -3.32
C LEU A 164 9.35 -20.70 -3.18
N GLY A 165 8.81 -20.54 -1.97
CA GLY A 165 7.38 -20.47 -1.72
C GLY A 165 6.83 -19.04 -1.88
N PRO A 166 5.49 -18.87 -1.85
CA PRO A 166 4.85 -17.58 -2.06
C PRO A 166 5.06 -16.57 -0.91
N ASP A 167 5.22 -17.05 0.32
CA ASP A 167 5.31 -16.21 1.52
C ASP A 167 6.74 -15.75 1.79
N ALA A 168 6.90 -14.44 2.03
CA ALA A 168 8.17 -13.86 2.43
C ALA A 168 7.97 -12.55 3.19
N LYS A 169 8.97 -12.21 4.01
CA LYS A 169 9.06 -10.94 4.75
C LYS A 169 10.45 -10.35 4.56
N SER A 170 10.52 -9.04 4.40
CA SER A 170 11.78 -8.28 4.36
C SER A 170 11.80 -7.19 5.41
N GLN A 171 12.99 -6.80 5.82
CA GLN A 171 13.21 -5.66 6.69
C GLN A 171 14.55 -5.02 6.33
N VAL A 172 14.59 -3.70 6.23
CA VAL A 172 15.80 -2.94 5.90
C VAL A 172 16.03 -1.86 6.95
N THR A 173 17.22 -1.87 7.54
CA THR A 173 17.70 -0.85 8.47
C THR A 173 18.72 0.04 7.78
N ILE A 174 18.44 1.33 7.75
CA ILE A 174 19.31 2.38 7.19
C ILE A 174 19.87 3.23 8.34
N ARG A 175 21.18 3.51 8.28
CA ARG A 175 21.79 4.55 9.08
C ARG A 175 21.58 5.89 8.44
N TYR A 176 21.11 6.85 9.22
CA TYR A 176 20.96 8.25 8.84
C TYR A 176 22.02 9.08 9.52
N VAL A 177 22.62 10.00 8.75
CA VAL A 177 23.58 10.99 9.24
C VAL A 177 23.07 12.37 8.81
N ASP A 178 22.98 13.30 9.74
CA ASP A 178 22.39 14.62 9.50
C ASP A 178 21.00 14.57 8.83
N GLY A 179 20.20 13.56 9.21
CA GLY A 179 18.83 13.37 8.72
C GLY A 179 18.72 12.85 7.28
N LYS A 180 19.83 12.38 6.68
CA LYS A 180 19.87 11.80 5.33
C LYS A 180 20.32 10.34 5.36
N PRO A 181 19.83 9.48 4.47
CA PRO A 181 20.33 8.12 4.33
C PRO A 181 21.83 8.10 4.05
N ASP A 182 22.59 7.40 4.89
CA ASP A 182 24.04 7.30 4.78
C ASP A 182 24.50 5.92 4.32
N SER A 183 24.06 4.87 5.00
CA SER A 183 24.49 3.50 4.72
C SER A 183 23.45 2.48 5.11
N ILE A 184 23.50 1.31 4.47
CA ILE A 184 22.69 0.15 4.80
C ILE A 184 23.39 -0.62 5.92
N ASP A 185 22.71 -0.83 7.04
CA ASP A 185 23.24 -1.54 8.21
C ASP A 185 22.85 -3.01 8.19
N THR A 186 21.56 -3.29 8.15
CA THR A 186 21.02 -4.65 8.25
C THR A 186 19.92 -4.89 7.22
N VAL A 187 19.94 -6.08 6.61
CA VAL A 187 18.88 -6.58 5.74
C VAL A 187 18.42 -7.94 6.23
N VAL A 188 17.13 -8.05 6.56
CA VAL A 188 16.49 -9.30 6.92
C VAL A 188 15.63 -9.74 5.75
N LEU A 189 15.71 -11.01 5.36
CA LEU A 189 14.79 -11.64 4.43
C LEU A 189 14.44 -13.04 4.91
N SER A 190 13.18 -13.26 5.27
CA SER A 190 12.64 -14.58 5.57
C SER A 190 11.75 -15.00 4.42
N THR A 191 12.06 -16.12 3.79
CA THR A 191 11.32 -16.62 2.63
C THR A 191 10.93 -18.07 2.80
N GLN A 192 9.68 -18.38 2.48
CA GLN A 192 9.18 -19.76 2.38
C GLN A 192 9.93 -20.49 1.28
N HIS A 193 10.22 -21.77 1.51
CA HIS A 193 10.97 -22.60 0.58
C HIS A 193 10.53 -24.06 0.62
N HIS A 194 10.82 -24.81 -0.43
CA HIS A 194 10.64 -26.25 -0.47
C HIS A 194 11.63 -26.95 0.49
N GLU A 195 11.25 -28.13 1.00
CA GLU A 195 12.01 -28.84 2.01
C GLU A 195 13.39 -29.31 1.53
N GLU A 196 13.52 -29.57 0.22
CA GLU A 196 14.71 -30.17 -0.37
C GLU A 196 15.91 -29.24 -0.44
N ILE A 197 15.72 -27.90 -0.33
CA ILE A 197 16.83 -26.95 -0.39
C ILE A 197 17.56 -26.87 0.96
N GLY A 198 18.89 -27.08 0.92
CA GLY A 198 19.75 -26.89 2.08
C GLY A 198 19.87 -25.41 2.47
N LEU A 199 19.88 -25.12 3.77
CA LEU A 199 19.83 -23.75 4.30
C LEU A 199 21.03 -22.88 3.87
N GLU A 200 22.22 -23.42 3.75
CA GLU A 200 23.41 -22.67 3.30
C GLU A 200 23.23 -22.22 1.84
N LYS A 201 22.84 -23.14 0.94
CA LYS A 201 22.58 -22.83 -0.46
C LYS A 201 21.43 -21.81 -0.61
N LEU A 202 20.39 -21.94 0.20
CA LEU A 202 19.28 -20.98 0.22
C LEU A 202 19.80 -19.59 0.60
N ARG A 203 20.58 -19.48 1.69
CA ARG A 203 21.10 -18.18 2.15
C ARG A 203 22.00 -17.51 1.12
N GLU A 204 22.91 -18.28 0.51
CA GLU A 204 23.77 -17.79 -0.56
C GLU A 204 22.95 -17.28 -1.75
N ALA A 205 21.99 -18.07 -2.25
CA ALA A 205 21.16 -17.68 -3.39
C ALA A 205 20.29 -16.45 -3.09
N VAL A 206 19.72 -16.35 -1.89
CA VAL A 206 18.93 -15.18 -1.48
C VAL A 206 19.80 -13.93 -1.43
N ILE A 207 21.02 -14.01 -0.89
CA ILE A 207 21.92 -12.86 -0.83
C ILE A 207 22.33 -12.42 -2.25
N GLU A 208 22.75 -13.35 -3.10
CA GLU A 208 23.30 -13.02 -4.41
C GLU A 208 22.23 -12.65 -5.45
N GLU A 209 21.09 -13.35 -5.47
CA GLU A 209 20.08 -13.19 -6.51
C GLU A 209 18.94 -12.23 -6.13
N ILE A 210 18.65 -12.07 -4.82
CA ILE A 210 17.57 -11.22 -4.34
C ILE A 210 18.12 -9.94 -3.73
N ILE A 211 18.97 -10.04 -2.69
CA ILE A 211 19.34 -8.89 -1.87
C ILE A 211 20.30 -7.95 -2.62
N LYS A 212 21.48 -8.44 -3.00
CA LYS A 212 22.52 -7.61 -3.62
C LYS A 212 22.06 -6.84 -4.88
N PRO A 213 21.26 -7.41 -5.79
CA PRO A 213 20.79 -6.68 -6.96
C PRO A 213 19.83 -5.53 -6.65
N VAL A 214 19.17 -5.54 -5.50
CA VAL A 214 18.23 -4.49 -5.06
C VAL A 214 18.94 -3.35 -4.36
N LEU A 215 20.05 -3.62 -3.65
CA LEU A 215 20.71 -2.63 -2.83
C LEU A 215 21.46 -1.57 -3.65
N PRO A 216 21.23 -0.26 -3.40
CA PRO A 216 21.97 0.80 -4.08
C PRO A 216 23.42 0.81 -3.66
N LYS A 217 24.32 0.65 -4.63
CA LYS A 217 25.77 0.48 -4.41
C LYS A 217 26.40 1.60 -3.61
N HIS A 218 25.94 2.85 -3.78
CA HIS A 218 26.50 4.02 -3.09
C HIS A 218 26.22 4.04 -1.58
N LEU A 219 25.27 3.23 -1.10
CA LEU A 219 24.93 3.08 0.31
C LEU A 219 25.62 1.86 0.97
N ILE A 220 26.40 1.11 0.22
CA ILE A 220 27.20 -0.01 0.72
C ILE A 220 28.56 0.55 1.13
N LYS A 221 28.65 1.10 2.36
CA LYS A 221 29.88 1.73 2.89
C LYS A 221 30.70 0.83 3.82
N GLY A 222 30.22 -0.37 4.12
CA GLY A 222 30.84 -1.33 5.01
C GLY A 222 30.23 -2.70 4.91
N ALA A 223 30.51 -3.57 5.87
CA ALA A 223 29.87 -4.87 5.98
C ALA A 223 28.39 -4.69 6.34
N ILE A 224 27.50 -5.30 5.56
CA ILE A 224 26.06 -5.34 5.82
C ILE A 224 25.76 -6.62 6.59
N ASN A 225 24.94 -6.51 7.63
CA ASN A 225 24.45 -7.67 8.36
C ASN A 225 23.27 -8.31 7.59
N PHE A 226 23.50 -9.45 6.93
CA PHE A 226 22.47 -10.21 6.22
C PHE A 226 21.89 -11.29 7.12
N LEU A 227 20.59 -11.21 7.43
CA LEU A 227 19.84 -12.16 8.22
C LEU A 227 18.81 -12.88 7.32
N VAL A 228 19.22 -14.00 6.73
CA VAL A 228 18.37 -14.79 5.82
C VAL A 228 17.86 -16.02 6.55
N ASN A 229 16.54 -16.16 6.67
CA ASN A 229 15.87 -17.22 7.42
C ASN A 229 16.58 -17.47 8.78
N PRO A 230 16.62 -16.47 9.68
CA PRO A 230 17.40 -16.58 10.92
C PRO A 230 16.90 -17.69 11.85
N THR A 231 15.61 -18.04 11.78
CA THR A 231 15.04 -19.19 12.52
C THR A 231 15.36 -20.53 11.88
N GLY A 232 15.96 -20.54 10.68
CA GLY A 232 16.30 -21.73 9.92
C GLY A 232 15.21 -22.10 8.91
N ARG A 233 14.49 -23.18 9.15
CA ARG A 233 13.49 -23.73 8.23
C ARG A 233 12.23 -22.86 8.16
N PHE A 234 11.76 -22.57 6.93
CA PHE A 234 10.50 -21.88 6.66
C PHE A 234 9.76 -22.58 5.51
N VAL A 235 9.30 -23.79 5.74
CA VAL A 235 8.55 -24.60 4.77
C VAL A 235 7.05 -24.37 4.93
N ILE A 236 6.55 -24.33 6.16
CA ILE A 236 5.16 -23.96 6.46
C ILE A 236 5.06 -22.45 6.48
N GLY A 237 4.23 -21.88 5.61
CA GLY A 237 4.01 -20.46 5.47
C GLY A 237 2.67 -20.16 4.82
N GLY A 238 2.42 -18.87 4.50
CA GLY A 238 1.14 -18.43 3.99
C GLY A 238 -0.02 -18.66 4.95
N PRO A 239 -1.26 -18.79 4.47
CA PRO A 239 -2.44 -19.00 5.32
C PRO A 239 -2.41 -20.27 6.19
N GLN A 240 -1.54 -21.22 5.88
CA GLN A 240 -1.30 -22.39 6.76
C GLN A 240 -0.46 -22.02 7.98
N GLY A 241 0.48 -21.10 7.82
CA GLY A 241 1.37 -20.68 8.91
C GLY A 241 0.73 -19.67 9.84
N ASP A 242 -0.08 -18.76 9.32
CA ASP A 242 -0.73 -17.70 10.07
C ASP A 242 -2.03 -17.26 9.38
N CYS A 243 -3.02 -16.84 10.16
CA CYS A 243 -4.28 -16.32 9.63
C CYS A 243 -4.09 -14.95 9.00
N GLY A 244 -4.59 -14.77 7.78
CA GLY A 244 -4.60 -13.51 7.05
C GLY A 244 -5.94 -12.80 7.12
N LEU A 245 -5.89 -11.48 7.29
CA LEU A 245 -7.07 -10.62 7.22
C LEU A 245 -6.79 -9.36 6.40
N THR A 246 -7.81 -8.88 5.71
CA THR A 246 -7.77 -7.60 5.01
C THR A 246 -7.43 -6.46 5.97
N GLY A 247 -6.53 -5.56 5.55
CA GLY A 247 -6.24 -4.33 6.29
C GLY A 247 -5.33 -4.50 7.51
N ARG A 248 -4.57 -5.58 7.62
CA ARG A 248 -3.61 -5.80 8.72
C ARG A 248 -2.16 -5.44 8.39
N LYS A 249 -1.91 -4.86 7.22
CA LYS A 249 -0.57 -4.41 6.77
C LYS A 249 -0.56 -2.94 6.38
N ILE A 250 -1.35 -2.11 7.08
CA ILE A 250 -1.55 -0.70 6.74
C ILE A 250 -0.27 0.15 6.74
N ILE A 251 0.71 -0.19 7.57
CA ILE A 251 2.00 0.51 7.60
C ILE A 251 2.89 0.08 6.43
N VAL A 252 2.86 -1.20 6.07
CA VAL A 252 3.51 -1.73 4.84
C VAL A 252 2.88 -1.11 3.60
N ASP A 253 1.57 -0.95 3.58
CA ASP A 253 0.81 -0.37 2.46
C ASP A 253 1.13 1.11 2.23
N THR A 254 1.67 1.81 3.22
CA THR A 254 1.90 3.26 3.20
C THR A 254 3.40 3.61 3.25
N TYR A 255 3.90 4.08 4.39
CA TYR A 255 5.24 4.70 4.45
C TYR A 255 6.22 3.98 5.39
N GLY A 256 5.92 2.75 5.82
CA GLY A 256 6.82 1.93 6.64
C GLY A 256 7.18 2.55 8.00
N GLY A 257 6.31 3.38 8.56
CA GLY A 257 6.52 4.07 9.83
C GLY A 257 7.21 5.43 9.72
N ALA A 258 7.61 5.88 8.53
CA ALA A 258 8.24 7.19 8.32
C ALA A 258 7.24 8.35 8.45
N ALA A 259 5.95 8.10 8.34
CA ALA A 259 4.87 9.04 8.53
C ALA A 259 3.79 8.47 9.46
N PRO A 260 2.99 9.31 10.14
CA PRO A 260 1.80 8.88 10.86
C PRO A 260 0.80 8.16 9.95
N HIS A 261 -0.11 7.40 10.56
CA HIS A 261 -1.20 6.71 9.88
C HIS A 261 -2.53 7.01 10.59
N GLY A 262 -3.60 7.20 9.81
CA GLY A 262 -4.93 7.47 10.35
C GLY A 262 -5.67 6.24 10.88
N GLY A 263 -5.18 5.03 10.56
CA GLY A 263 -5.74 3.76 10.99
C GLY A 263 -6.67 3.09 9.96
N GLY A 264 -7.13 3.80 8.94
CA GLY A 264 -8.00 3.25 7.90
C GLY A 264 -7.26 2.34 6.91
N ALA A 265 -7.76 1.13 6.70
CA ALA A 265 -7.29 0.21 5.67
C ALA A 265 -7.79 0.61 4.28
N PHE A 266 -7.08 0.17 3.22
CA PHE A 266 -7.40 0.51 1.83
C PHE A 266 -8.12 -0.61 1.10
N SER A 267 -7.53 -1.83 1.11
CA SER A 267 -8.00 -2.95 0.29
C SER A 267 -9.45 -3.30 0.58
N GLY A 268 -10.20 -3.63 -0.47
CA GLY A 268 -11.62 -3.96 -0.40
C GLY A 268 -12.58 -2.76 -0.38
N LYS A 269 -12.07 -1.53 -0.24
CA LYS A 269 -12.88 -0.31 -0.17
C LYS A 269 -12.96 0.39 -1.53
N ASP A 270 -14.16 0.70 -2.00
CA ASP A 270 -14.37 1.54 -3.18
C ASP A 270 -13.98 3.01 -2.92
N PRO A 271 -13.78 3.85 -3.97
CA PRO A 271 -13.26 5.21 -3.81
C PRO A 271 -14.17 6.19 -3.05
N SER A 272 -15.41 5.85 -2.74
CA SER A 272 -16.27 6.68 -1.87
C SER A 272 -15.80 6.70 -0.43
N LYS A 273 -15.00 5.70 -0.03
CA LYS A 273 -14.39 5.61 1.30
C LYS A 273 -13.16 6.49 1.35
N VAL A 274 -13.23 7.57 2.12
CA VAL A 274 -12.14 8.56 2.26
C VAL A 274 -10.87 7.98 2.89
N ASP A 275 -10.97 6.90 3.66
CA ASP A 275 -9.81 6.15 4.16
C ASP A 275 -8.84 5.82 3.02
N ARG A 276 -9.35 5.40 1.87
CA ARG A 276 -8.56 5.08 0.70
C ARG A 276 -8.34 6.29 -0.19
N SER A 277 -9.40 6.92 -0.66
CA SER A 277 -9.32 7.99 -1.66
C SER A 277 -8.58 9.23 -1.16
N ALA A 278 -8.80 9.65 0.08
CA ALA A 278 -8.11 10.80 0.65
C ALA A 278 -6.67 10.50 1.06
N ALA A 279 -6.33 9.26 1.42
CA ALA A 279 -4.92 8.87 1.60
C ALA A 279 -4.16 8.92 0.26
N TYR A 280 -4.78 8.50 -0.84
CA TYR A 280 -4.22 8.63 -2.19
C TYR A 280 -4.08 10.10 -2.61
N ALA A 281 -5.09 10.92 -2.35
CA ALA A 281 -5.01 12.37 -2.60
C ALA A 281 -3.92 13.05 -1.75
N GLY A 282 -3.79 12.66 -0.48
CA GLY A 282 -2.70 13.14 0.39
C GLY A 282 -1.31 12.81 -0.17
N ARG A 283 -1.13 11.57 -0.67
CA ARG A 283 0.12 11.18 -1.36
C ARG A 283 0.36 12.04 -2.60
N TYR A 284 -0.65 12.23 -3.44
CA TYR A 284 -0.56 13.05 -4.65
C TYR A 284 -0.15 14.48 -4.32
N VAL A 285 -0.77 15.10 -3.32
CA VAL A 285 -0.43 16.45 -2.87
C VAL A 285 1.01 16.51 -2.35
N ALA A 286 1.38 15.65 -1.40
CA ALA A 286 2.72 15.64 -0.80
C ALA A 286 3.81 15.41 -1.87
N LYS A 287 3.58 14.47 -2.81
CA LYS A 287 4.52 14.18 -3.89
C LYS A 287 4.71 15.39 -4.81
N ASN A 288 3.64 16.08 -5.17
CA ASN A 288 3.74 17.28 -6.01
C ASN A 288 4.45 18.45 -5.30
N ILE A 289 4.29 18.62 -3.98
CA ILE A 289 5.00 19.63 -3.21
C ILE A 289 6.51 19.37 -3.24
N VAL A 290 6.93 18.13 -2.99
CA VAL A 290 8.35 17.76 -3.02
C VAL A 290 8.91 17.82 -4.46
N ALA A 291 8.18 17.31 -5.45
CA ALA A 291 8.57 17.38 -6.87
C ALA A 291 8.69 18.81 -7.39
N ALA A 292 7.87 19.74 -6.89
CA ALA A 292 7.98 21.18 -7.20
C ALA A 292 9.23 21.81 -6.57
N GLY A 293 9.93 21.10 -5.69
CA GLY A 293 11.08 21.59 -4.96
C GLY A 293 10.74 22.62 -3.90
N LEU A 294 9.50 22.64 -3.39
CA LEU A 294 9.07 23.53 -2.31
C LEU A 294 9.62 23.06 -0.95
N ALA A 295 9.84 21.78 -0.79
CA ALA A 295 10.43 21.16 0.40
C ALA A 295 11.12 19.86 0.03
N SER A 296 12.02 19.35 0.88
CA SER A 296 12.62 18.01 0.74
C SER A 296 11.78 16.92 1.41
N LYS A 297 10.88 17.30 2.32
CA LYS A 297 9.91 16.44 3.01
C LYS A 297 8.58 17.14 3.14
N CYS A 298 7.49 16.44 2.93
CA CYS A 298 6.15 17.00 3.11
C CYS A 298 5.23 15.93 3.71
N LEU A 299 4.62 16.28 4.84
CA LEU A 299 3.51 15.56 5.45
C LEU A 299 2.25 16.37 5.27
N ILE A 300 1.18 15.71 4.84
CA ILE A 300 -0.16 16.30 4.82
C ILE A 300 -1.10 15.47 5.68
N GLN A 301 -1.96 16.11 6.46
CA GLN A 301 -3.10 15.49 7.13
C GLN A 301 -4.38 16.08 6.58
N ILE A 302 -5.34 15.22 6.26
CA ILE A 302 -6.69 15.62 5.81
C ILE A 302 -7.68 14.93 6.72
N SER A 303 -8.68 15.66 7.22
CA SER A 303 -9.73 15.08 8.08
C SER A 303 -11.12 15.37 7.56
N TYR A 304 -12.05 14.46 7.84
CA TYR A 304 -13.46 14.55 7.43
C TYR A 304 -14.40 14.24 8.58
N ALA A 305 -15.62 14.77 8.45
CA ALA A 305 -16.79 14.36 9.24
C ALA A 305 -17.77 13.62 8.31
N ILE A 306 -18.44 12.61 8.85
CA ILE A 306 -19.45 11.86 8.10
C ILE A 306 -20.54 12.79 7.55
N GLY A 307 -20.93 12.61 6.28
CA GLY A 307 -21.96 13.41 5.61
C GLY A 307 -21.52 14.83 5.22
N VAL A 308 -20.28 15.23 5.46
CA VAL A 308 -19.72 16.55 5.10
C VAL A 308 -18.73 16.40 3.96
N ALA A 309 -18.87 17.19 2.90
CA ALA A 309 -18.00 17.09 1.72
C ALA A 309 -16.68 17.84 1.93
N LYS A 310 -16.70 19.03 2.54
CA LYS A 310 -15.47 19.77 2.79
C LYS A 310 -14.63 19.11 3.88
N PRO A 311 -13.30 18.96 3.69
CA PRO A 311 -12.42 18.58 4.79
C PRO A 311 -12.62 19.46 6.02
N THR A 312 -12.63 18.86 7.19
CA THR A 312 -12.72 19.62 8.47
C THR A 312 -11.40 20.30 8.80
N SER A 313 -10.28 19.74 8.33
CA SER A 313 -8.95 20.37 8.39
C SER A 313 -8.02 19.82 7.33
N VAL A 314 -7.07 20.67 6.91
CA VAL A 314 -5.92 20.31 6.08
C VAL A 314 -4.68 20.91 6.74
N MET A 315 -3.78 20.04 7.21
CA MET A 315 -2.51 20.44 7.83
C MET A 315 -1.35 20.08 6.92
N VAL A 316 -0.38 20.95 6.80
CA VAL A 316 0.89 20.70 6.08
C VAL A 316 2.04 20.86 7.06
N SER A 317 3.04 19.98 6.96
CA SER A 317 4.33 20.12 7.64
C SER A 317 5.47 19.74 6.70
N THR A 318 6.41 20.64 6.54
CA THR A 318 7.64 20.40 5.77
C THR A 318 8.83 20.04 6.67
N PHE A 319 8.62 19.88 7.96
CA PHE A 319 9.68 19.57 8.95
C PHE A 319 10.84 20.59 8.92
N GLY A 320 10.53 21.85 8.61
CA GLY A 320 11.53 22.91 8.49
C GLY A 320 12.36 22.87 7.19
N THR A 321 12.00 22.03 6.22
CA THR A 321 12.70 21.96 4.93
C THR A 321 12.05 22.84 3.85
N GLY A 322 10.95 23.50 4.17
CA GLY A 322 10.21 24.35 3.25
C GLY A 322 10.99 25.58 2.77
N LYS A 323 10.90 25.90 1.48
CA LYS A 323 11.42 27.15 0.90
C LYS A 323 10.49 28.34 1.10
N ILE A 324 9.22 28.06 1.37
CA ILE A 324 8.18 28.99 1.79
C ILE A 324 7.52 28.42 3.05
N SER A 325 6.72 29.23 3.75
CA SER A 325 6.10 28.77 5.00
C SER A 325 5.08 27.64 4.77
N ASP A 326 4.88 26.81 5.76
CA ASP A 326 3.90 25.72 5.73
C ASP A 326 2.46 26.26 5.51
N GLU A 327 2.14 27.43 6.07
CA GLU A 327 0.86 28.14 5.85
C GLU A 327 0.67 28.52 4.39
N ARG A 328 1.72 29.02 3.72
CA ARG A 328 1.62 29.36 2.28
C ARG A 328 1.46 28.10 1.44
N ILE A 329 2.14 27.01 1.79
CA ILE A 329 1.95 25.70 1.12
C ILE A 329 0.52 25.21 1.31
N ALA A 330 -0.05 25.31 2.52
CA ALA A 330 -1.43 24.91 2.79
C ALA A 330 -2.45 25.73 1.96
N GLN A 331 -2.20 27.04 1.75
CA GLN A 331 -3.01 27.85 0.84
C GLN A 331 -2.93 27.35 -0.60
N LEU A 332 -1.72 27.07 -1.11
CA LEU A 332 -1.53 26.50 -2.45
C LEU A 332 -2.24 25.16 -2.60
N VAL A 333 -2.23 24.31 -1.57
CA VAL A 333 -2.99 23.05 -1.57
C VAL A 333 -4.49 23.32 -1.75
N SER A 334 -5.06 24.28 -1.02
CA SER A 334 -6.48 24.63 -1.13
C SER A 334 -6.84 25.25 -2.49
N GLU A 335 -5.91 25.96 -3.12
CA GLU A 335 -6.09 26.62 -4.42
C GLU A 335 -6.03 25.60 -5.60
N HIS A 336 -5.22 24.53 -5.48
CA HIS A 336 -4.87 23.68 -6.62
C HIS A 336 -5.40 22.25 -6.53
N PHE A 337 -5.94 21.82 -5.38
CA PHE A 337 -6.43 20.45 -5.18
C PHE A 337 -7.85 20.45 -4.60
N ASP A 338 -8.76 19.78 -5.26
CA ASP A 338 -10.10 19.55 -4.74
C ASP A 338 -10.10 18.30 -3.85
N LEU A 339 -10.05 18.52 -2.54
CA LEU A 339 -9.98 17.46 -1.53
C LEU A 339 -11.36 17.01 -1.02
N ARG A 340 -12.46 17.43 -1.67
CA ARG A 340 -13.79 16.86 -1.43
C ARG A 340 -13.84 15.43 -1.98
N PRO A 341 -14.62 14.51 -1.40
CA PRO A 341 -14.67 13.10 -1.85
C PRO A 341 -14.89 12.94 -3.36
N LYS A 342 -15.89 13.61 -3.93
CA LYS A 342 -16.18 13.61 -5.38
C LYS A 342 -15.06 14.27 -6.20
N GLY A 343 -14.46 15.34 -5.66
CA GLY A 343 -13.31 16.02 -6.26
C GLY A 343 -12.10 15.10 -6.39
N ILE A 344 -11.78 14.38 -5.34
CA ILE A 344 -10.68 13.39 -5.32
C ILE A 344 -10.92 12.29 -6.36
N VAL A 345 -12.11 11.70 -6.35
CA VAL A 345 -12.47 10.62 -7.29
C VAL A 345 -12.29 11.06 -8.74
N LYS A 346 -12.72 12.29 -9.07
CA LYS A 346 -12.57 12.87 -10.40
C LYS A 346 -11.10 13.21 -10.71
N MET A 347 -10.41 13.89 -9.78
CA MET A 347 -9.02 14.33 -9.95
C MET A 347 -8.07 13.17 -10.21
N LEU A 348 -8.25 12.07 -9.47
CA LEU A 348 -7.40 10.88 -9.56
C LEU A 348 -8.00 9.78 -10.47
N ASN A 349 -9.18 10.00 -11.07
CA ASN A 349 -9.86 9.04 -11.96
C ASN A 349 -9.97 7.64 -11.32
N LEU A 350 -10.59 7.56 -10.15
CA LEU A 350 -10.57 6.36 -9.30
C LEU A 350 -11.68 5.34 -9.62
N LEU A 351 -12.71 5.67 -10.42
CA LEU A 351 -13.79 4.74 -10.75
C LEU A 351 -13.39 3.73 -11.85
N ARG A 352 -12.32 3.01 -11.61
CA ARG A 352 -11.72 2.05 -12.54
C ARG A 352 -11.24 0.80 -11.80
N PRO A 353 -11.16 -0.37 -12.47
CA PRO A 353 -10.62 -1.59 -11.87
C PRO A 353 -9.08 -1.56 -11.85
N ILE A 354 -8.50 -0.86 -10.88
CA ILE A 354 -7.05 -0.61 -10.74
C ILE A 354 -6.48 -1.09 -9.39
N TYR A 355 -7.33 -1.62 -8.52
CA TYR A 355 -7.02 -1.79 -7.09
C TYR A 355 -6.27 -3.08 -6.78
N ARG A 356 -6.51 -4.17 -7.50
CA ARG A 356 -5.78 -5.43 -7.29
C ARG A 356 -4.26 -5.24 -7.32
N LYS A 357 -3.76 -4.40 -8.23
CA LYS A 357 -2.32 -4.12 -8.35
C LYS A 357 -1.74 -3.42 -7.12
N THR A 358 -2.54 -2.65 -6.39
CA THR A 358 -2.09 -1.92 -5.20
C THR A 358 -1.89 -2.82 -3.99
N ALA A 359 -2.56 -3.95 -3.95
CA ALA A 359 -2.68 -4.81 -2.78
C ALA A 359 -1.42 -5.60 -2.40
N ALA A 360 -0.33 -5.46 -3.14
CA ALA A 360 1.00 -5.99 -2.80
C ALA A 360 2.08 -4.99 -3.19
N TYR A 361 3.19 -4.97 -2.45
CA TYR A 361 4.38 -4.13 -2.68
C TYR A 361 4.17 -2.63 -2.46
N GLY A 362 3.19 -2.24 -1.64
CA GLY A 362 2.84 -0.88 -1.28
C GLY A 362 1.90 -0.20 -2.27
N HIS A 363 1.09 0.73 -1.75
CA HIS A 363 0.18 1.55 -2.55
C HIS A 363 0.86 2.79 -3.13
N PHE A 364 2.03 3.17 -2.60
CA PHE A 364 2.76 4.38 -2.95
C PHE A 364 4.18 4.08 -3.42
N GLY A 365 4.76 5.01 -4.19
CA GLY A 365 6.11 4.89 -4.71
C GLY A 365 6.22 3.92 -5.90
N ARG A 366 5.18 3.84 -6.72
CA ARG A 366 5.10 2.98 -7.90
C ARG A 366 4.60 3.79 -9.10
N GLU A 367 5.27 3.65 -10.22
CA GLU A 367 5.05 4.49 -11.41
C GLU A 367 4.22 3.80 -12.51
N GLU A 368 3.37 2.84 -12.15
CA GLU A 368 2.40 2.27 -13.08
C GLU A 368 1.41 3.36 -13.56
N PRO A 369 1.06 3.38 -14.85
CA PRO A 369 0.22 4.44 -15.43
C PRO A 369 -1.16 4.58 -14.78
N GLU A 370 -1.65 3.49 -14.19
CA GLU A 370 -2.93 3.47 -13.48
C GLU A 370 -2.90 4.22 -12.15
N PHE A 371 -1.71 4.37 -11.53
CA PHE A 371 -1.53 4.99 -10.21
C PHE A 371 -1.41 6.50 -10.32
N THR A 372 -2.52 7.14 -10.63
CA THR A 372 -2.61 8.58 -10.90
C THR A 372 -2.15 9.45 -9.72
N TRP A 373 -2.22 8.94 -8.49
CA TRP A 373 -1.72 9.63 -7.29
C TRP A 373 -0.19 9.72 -7.21
N GLU A 374 0.52 9.04 -8.11
CA GLU A 374 1.97 9.14 -8.23
C GLU A 374 2.41 10.17 -9.28
N GLN A 375 1.49 10.78 -10.04
CA GLN A 375 1.80 11.81 -11.03
C GLN A 375 2.28 13.10 -10.34
N THR A 376 3.19 13.82 -11.03
CA THR A 376 3.76 15.10 -10.56
C THR A 376 3.39 16.27 -11.47
N ASP A 377 2.25 16.16 -12.13
CA ASP A 377 1.73 17.12 -13.12
C ASP A 377 1.38 18.49 -12.53
N LYS A 378 1.14 18.57 -11.21
CA LYS A 378 0.93 19.82 -10.48
C LYS A 378 2.23 20.52 -10.05
N ALA A 379 3.37 19.85 -10.09
CA ALA A 379 4.63 20.41 -9.63
C ALA A 379 5.03 21.74 -10.33
N PRO A 380 4.92 21.88 -11.67
CA PRO A 380 5.26 23.14 -12.33
C PRO A 380 4.38 24.32 -11.90
N VAL A 381 3.06 24.12 -11.76
CA VAL A 381 2.14 25.16 -11.36
C VAL A 381 2.33 25.56 -9.90
N LEU A 382 2.58 24.60 -9.01
CA LEU A 382 2.89 24.88 -7.60
C LEU A 382 4.19 25.69 -7.45
N ARG A 383 5.22 25.32 -8.22
CA ARG A 383 6.49 26.03 -8.23
C ARG A 383 6.31 27.48 -8.67
N ALA A 384 5.60 27.72 -9.76
CA ALA A 384 5.31 29.06 -10.27
C ALA A 384 4.48 29.89 -9.26
N ALA A 385 3.44 29.30 -8.66
CA ALA A 385 2.59 29.96 -7.67
C ALA A 385 3.32 30.26 -6.34
N ALA A 386 4.40 29.53 -6.07
CA ALA A 386 5.31 29.79 -4.95
C ALA A 386 6.36 30.88 -5.25
N GLY A 387 6.49 31.34 -6.49
CA GLY A 387 7.48 32.32 -6.91
C GLY A 387 8.91 31.78 -7.02
N LEU A 388 9.08 30.46 -7.33
CA LEU A 388 10.37 29.76 -7.40
C LEU A 388 10.75 29.34 -8.81
#